data_345511ef6f183b162950777fcc050057
#
_entry.id   345511ef6f183b162950777fcc050057
#
_cell.length_a   1.000
_cell.length_b   1.000
_cell.length_c   1.000
_cell.angle_alpha   90.00
_cell.angle_beta   90.00
_cell.angle_gamma   90.00
#
_symmetry.space_group_name_H-M   'P 1'
#
loop_
_entity.id
_entity.type
_entity.pdbx_description
1 polymer ?
#
loop_
_entity_poly.entity_id
_entity_poly.type
_entity_poly.pdbx_seq_one_letter_code
_entity_poly.pdbx_strand_id
1 'polypeptide(L)' 'MNTTKPSDFTDLTCTNLMIKLKILLKKLAAGGELQFFATREQVDNTCSQFISQGYDVKWEQAADNSYLVTMKK' A
#
# COMPACT_ATOMS: atom_id res chain seq x y z
N MET A 1 -10.31 20.72 2.96
CA MET A 1 -10.04 20.26 2.53
C MET A 1 -9.14 19.51 2.32
N ASN A 2 -9.05 18.76 2.40
CA ASN A 2 -8.10 18.03 2.36
C ASN A 2 -8.14 16.93 1.57
N THR A 3 -7.73 16.97 0.43
CA THR A 3 -7.63 15.86 -0.37
C THR A 3 -6.37 15.18 -0.06
N THR A 4 -6.44 14.06 0.49
CA THR A 4 -5.29 13.24 0.73
C THR A 4 -4.95 12.54 -0.56
N LYS A 5 -3.87 12.92 -1.16
CA LYS A 5 -3.39 12.22 -2.34
C LYS A 5 -2.68 10.93 -1.93
N PRO A 6 -2.86 9.83 -2.67
CA PRO A 6 -2.10 8.62 -2.41
C PRO A 6 -0.60 8.90 -2.53
N SER A 7 0.19 8.29 -1.68
CA SER A 7 1.65 8.43 -1.75
C SER A 7 2.20 7.60 -2.90
N ASP A 8 3.29 8.06 -3.49
CA ASP A 8 3.95 7.33 -4.56
C ASP A 8 5.15 6.58 -3.98
N PHE A 9 5.03 5.28 -3.91
CA PHE A 9 6.07 4.42 -3.36
C PHE A 9 6.77 3.59 -4.43
N THR A 10 6.60 3.94 -5.70
CA THR A 10 7.19 3.18 -6.80
C THR A 10 8.70 3.22 -6.80
N ASP A 11 9.30 4.23 -6.17
CA ASP A 11 10.76 4.35 -6.07
C ASP A 11 11.37 3.49 -4.97
N LEU A 12 10.56 2.93 -4.10
CA LEU A 12 11.06 2.15 -2.98
C LEU A 12 11.34 0.71 -3.40
N THR A 13 12.34 0.10 -2.77
CA THR A 13 12.54 -1.33 -2.90
C THR A 13 11.40 -2.05 -2.18
N CYS A 14 11.20 -3.33 -2.48
CA CYS A 14 10.16 -4.10 -1.80
C CYS A 14 10.38 -4.15 -0.29
N THR A 15 11.63 -4.27 0.13
CA THR A 15 11.97 -4.28 1.56
C THR A 15 11.63 -2.96 2.23
N ASN A 16 12.05 -1.84 1.62
CA ASN A 16 11.78 -0.52 2.17
C ASN A 16 10.28 -0.21 2.18
N LEU A 17 9.58 -0.62 1.14
CA LEU A 17 8.13 -0.44 1.07
C LEU A 17 7.45 -1.19 2.22
N MET A 18 7.86 -2.42 2.49
CA MET A 18 7.30 -3.21 3.56
C MET A 18 7.48 -2.56 4.92
N ILE A 19 8.69 -2.07 5.18
CA ILE A 19 9.01 -1.38 6.42
C ILE A 19 8.13 -0.14 6.58
N LYS A 20 8.05 0.65 5.52
CA LYS A 20 7.25 1.87 5.54
C LYS A 20 5.77 1.58 5.77
N LEU A 21 5.25 0.55 5.12
CA LEU A 21 3.85 0.18 5.28
C LEU A 21 3.54 -0.29 6.70
N LYS A 22 4.44 -1.04 7.30
CA LYS A 22 4.28 -1.46 8.70
C LYS A 22 4.18 -0.28 9.63
N ILE A 23 5.03 0.73 9.43
CA ILE A 23 5.01 1.94 10.23
C ILE A 23 3.69 2.70 10.03
N LEU A 24 3.29 2.88 8.78
CA LEU A 24 2.06 3.61 8.46
C LEU A 24 0.82 2.89 9.01
N LEU A 25 0.78 1.57 8.88
CA LEU A 25 -0.35 0.80 9.37
C LEU A 25 -0.46 0.85 10.90
N LYS A 26 0.68 0.91 11.59
CA LYS A 26 0.66 1.08 13.04
C LYS A 26 0.06 2.40 13.47
N LYS A 27 0.25 3.44 12.66
CA LYS A 27 -0.30 4.76 12.95
C LYS A 27 -1.77 4.88 12.61
N LEU A 28 -2.32 3.98 11.82
CA LEU A 28 -3.72 4.02 11.46
C LEU A 28 -4.59 3.57 12.63
N ALA A 29 -5.68 4.30 12.84
CA ALA A 29 -6.69 3.86 13.79
C ALA A 29 -7.42 2.63 13.24
N ALA A 30 -8.06 1.87 14.11
CA ALA A 30 -8.88 0.73 13.70
C ALA A 30 -9.95 1.22 12.72
N GLY A 31 -10.08 0.53 11.60
CA GLY A 31 -10.98 0.95 10.54
C GLY A 31 -10.37 1.97 9.58
N GLY A 32 -9.13 2.38 9.81
CA GLY A 32 -8.45 3.31 8.92
C GLY A 32 -8.03 2.68 7.60
N GLU A 33 -7.76 3.52 6.63
CA GLU A 33 -7.44 3.13 5.28
C GLU A 33 -6.18 3.83 4.82
N LEU A 34 -5.35 3.12 4.06
CA LEU A 34 -4.11 3.64 3.51
C LEU A 34 -4.10 3.41 2.01
N GLN A 35 -3.77 4.45 1.25
CA GLN A 35 -3.65 4.34 -0.22
C GLN A 35 -2.27 4.77 -0.67
N PHE A 36 -1.73 4.07 -1.66
CA PHE A 36 -0.43 4.40 -2.23
C PHE A 36 -0.31 3.82 -3.63
N PHE A 37 0.64 4.36 -4.40
CA PHE A 37 0.98 3.81 -5.70
C PHE A 37 2.19 2.89 -5.55
N ALA A 38 2.16 1.77 -6.26
CA ALA A 38 3.24 0.80 -6.24
C ALA A 38 3.39 0.18 -7.62
N THR A 39 4.55 -0.39 -7.90
CA THR A 39 4.76 -1.14 -9.14
C THR A 39 4.12 -2.52 -9.02
N ARG A 40 3.95 -3.21 -10.15
CA ARG A 40 3.40 -4.56 -10.13
C ARG A 40 4.23 -5.50 -9.26
N GLU A 41 5.55 -5.40 -9.35
CA GLU A 41 6.43 -6.23 -8.54
C GLU A 41 6.23 -5.97 -7.05
N GLN A 42 6.12 -4.69 -6.67
CA GLN A 42 5.87 -4.33 -5.28
C GLN A 42 4.52 -4.88 -4.81
N VAL A 43 3.49 -4.79 -5.65
CA VAL A 43 2.17 -5.34 -5.32
C VAL A 43 2.26 -6.84 -5.09
N ASP A 44 2.88 -7.56 -6.03
CA ASP A 44 2.97 -9.02 -5.95
C ASP A 44 3.70 -9.46 -4.68
N ASN A 45 4.78 -8.76 -4.31
CA ASN A 45 5.59 -9.17 -3.17
C ASN A 45 5.04 -8.69 -1.84
N THR A 46 4.34 -7.56 -1.83
CA THR A 46 3.93 -6.91 -0.60
C THR A 46 2.49 -7.26 -0.22
N CYS A 47 1.60 -7.22 -1.18
CA CYS A 47 0.17 -7.41 -0.88
C CYS A 47 -0.12 -8.79 -0.31
N SER A 48 0.50 -9.83 -0.86
CA SER A 48 0.25 -11.19 -0.36
C SER A 48 0.66 -11.35 1.10
N GLN A 49 1.74 -10.68 1.53
CA GLN A 49 2.16 -10.75 2.91
C GLN A 49 1.18 -10.07 3.85
N PHE A 50 0.67 -8.91 3.46
CA PHE A 50 -0.30 -8.20 4.29
C PHE A 50 -1.66 -8.89 4.31
N ILE A 51 -2.06 -9.51 3.19
CA ILE A 51 -3.28 -10.31 3.17
C ILE A 51 -3.17 -11.47 4.16
N SER A 52 -2.03 -12.16 4.19
CA SER A 52 -1.86 -13.27 5.13
C SER A 52 -1.79 -12.80 6.58
N GLN A 53 -1.53 -11.52 6.83
CA GLN A 53 -1.56 -10.95 8.18
C GLN A 53 -2.96 -10.48 8.58
N GLY A 54 -3.95 -10.60 7.70
CA GLY A 54 -5.31 -10.25 8.02
C GLY A 54 -5.76 -8.87 7.57
N TYR A 55 -4.92 -8.14 6.83
CA TYR A 55 -5.33 -6.85 6.30
C TYR A 55 -6.18 -7.02 5.05
N ASP A 56 -7.09 -6.09 4.85
CA ASP A 56 -7.91 -6.05 3.64
C ASP A 56 -7.15 -5.23 2.60
N VAL A 57 -6.66 -5.88 1.56
CA VAL A 57 -5.81 -5.26 0.54
C VAL A 57 -6.48 -5.37 -0.81
N LYS A 58 -6.60 -4.23 -1.49
CA LYS A 58 -7.14 -4.17 -2.85
C LYS A 58 -6.20 -3.34 -3.70
N TRP A 59 -6.14 -3.63 -4.98
CA TRP A 59 -5.33 -2.84 -5.90
C TRP A 59 -5.96 -2.85 -7.28
N GLU A 60 -5.70 -1.77 -8.03
CA GLU A 60 -6.14 -1.67 -9.42
C GLU A 60 -5.09 -0.93 -10.23
N GLN A 61 -5.02 -1.21 -11.50
CA GLN A 61 -4.05 -0.56 -12.36
C GLN A 61 -4.40 0.91 -12.53
N ALA A 62 -3.44 1.78 -12.21
CA ALA A 62 -3.63 3.23 -12.31
C ALA A 62 -2.88 3.81 -13.51
N ALA A 63 -1.76 3.21 -13.89
CA ALA A 63 -0.96 3.60 -15.04
C ALA A 63 -0.19 2.37 -15.54
N ASP A 64 0.63 2.52 -16.58
CA ASP A 64 1.27 1.39 -17.23
C ASP A 64 2.02 0.45 -16.28
N ASN A 65 2.75 1.02 -15.33
CA ASN A 65 3.49 0.22 -14.37
C ASN A 65 3.15 0.56 -12.93
N SER A 66 2.02 1.22 -12.73
CA SER A 66 1.63 1.67 -11.40
C SER A 66 0.27 1.13 -11.04
N TYR A 67 0.14 0.71 -9.80
CA TYR A 67 -1.12 0.25 -9.25
C TYR A 67 -1.47 1.10 -8.04
N LEU A 68 -2.74 1.44 -7.93
CA LEU A 68 -3.25 2.09 -6.73
C LEU A 68 -3.65 1.00 -5.75
N VAL A 69 -2.97 0.97 -4.62
CA VAL A 69 -3.19 -0.05 -3.59
C VAL A 69 -3.92 0.58 -2.42
N THR A 70 -4.96 -0.07 -1.96
CA THR A 70 -5.72 0.36 -0.79
C THR A 70 -5.62 -0.74 0.26
N MET A 71 -5.16 -0.38 1.44
CA MET A 71 -5.08 -1.30 2.58
C MET A 71 -5.95 -0.79 3.71
N LYS A 72 -6.76 -1.67 4.26
CA LYS A 72 -7.58 -1.37 5.42
C LYS A 72 -7.15 -2.22 6.60
N LYS A 73 -7.20 -1.59 7.73
CA LYS A 73 -6.86 -2.25 8.98
C LYS A 73 -8.03 -3.00 9.58
#